data_ca451cdf3fc7cb5f7ea71f48e28eeb6c
#
_entry.id   ca451cdf3fc7cb5f7ea71f48e28eeb6c
#
_cell.length_a   1.000
_cell.length_b   1.000
_cell.length_c   1.000
_cell.angle_alpha   90.00
_cell.angle_beta   90.00
_cell.angle_gamma   90.00
#
_symmetry.space_group_name_H-M   'P 1'
#
loop_
_entity.id
_entity.type
_entity.pdbx_description
1 polymer ?
#
loop_
_entity_poly.entity_id
_entity_poly.type
_entity_poly.pdbx_seq_one_letter_code
_entity_poly.pdbx_strand_id
1 'polypeptide(L)'
;MFCKKFKIGECDMVNCWFDYKTVIVSGASSGIGKGLVKKLIADHGCTVIGIARNEKRMKALVEELGDKARYFSYYLFDVSEKENWRNFAKDITEKGIQPDILINNAGILPKFNKFGHYSLENIDRAMQVNFYSNVYSMNVMIPILLKSKSAGIVNVSSSAALCSIAGTSIYSASKAAVKSMTESIREEYRGRIYVGLVCPGFTKTDIFHNQDKGQESDISEKMLDMVSTSCEKMVNDIVNGIWKKKSNMVFGIDARMMNDGTRFFGVLTSKISSSVIRKVHLDMFKDVFYSE
;
A
#
# COMPACT_ATOMS: atom_id res chain seq x y z
N MET A 1 8.05 -15.29 23.44
CA MET A 1 8.57 -14.12 24.19
C MET A 1 7.36 -13.33 24.66
N PHE A 2 7.01 -13.41 25.96
CA PHE A 2 5.78 -12.81 26.51
C PHE A 2 5.92 -11.29 26.58
N CYS A 3 4.95 -10.59 25.98
CA CYS A 3 4.84 -9.12 26.09
C CYS A 3 4.51 -8.75 27.55
N LYS A 4 5.39 -8.01 28.23
CA LYS A 4 5.11 -7.51 29.57
C LYS A 4 4.07 -6.38 29.49
N LYS A 5 2.96 -6.56 30.23
CA LYS A 5 1.98 -5.49 30.47
C LYS A 5 2.55 -4.45 31.44
N PHE A 6 2.64 -3.20 31.02
CA PHE A 6 2.90 -2.07 31.90
C PHE A 6 1.59 -1.32 32.15
N LYS A 7 1.19 -1.21 33.41
CA LYS A 7 0.07 -0.32 33.84
C LYS A 7 0.61 1.09 34.03
N ILE A 8 0.19 2.02 33.21
CA ILE A 8 0.28 3.45 33.50
C ILE A 8 -1.13 3.99 33.31
N GLY A 9 -1.84 4.24 34.41
CA GLY A 9 -3.16 4.90 34.48
C GLY A 9 -4.20 4.42 33.46
N GLU A 10 -5.04 3.49 33.81
CA GLU A 10 -6.32 3.07 33.21
C GLU A 10 -6.39 2.82 31.68
N CYS A 11 -5.27 2.53 30.99
CA CYS A 11 -5.32 1.90 29.68
C CYS A 11 -4.29 0.80 29.63
N ASP A 12 -4.71 -0.46 29.44
CA ASP A 12 -3.82 -1.62 29.22
C ASP A 12 -3.08 -1.43 27.88
N MET A 13 -2.05 -0.59 27.82
CA MET A 13 -1.20 -0.47 26.63
C MET A 13 -0.31 -1.70 26.53
N VAL A 14 -0.67 -2.61 25.64
CA VAL A 14 0.22 -3.68 25.21
C VAL A 14 1.33 -3.05 24.36
N ASN A 15 2.54 -2.94 24.91
CA ASN A 15 3.67 -2.36 24.20
C ASN A 15 3.98 -3.20 22.95
N CYS A 16 3.81 -2.62 21.78
CA CYS A 16 3.96 -3.26 20.49
C CYS A 16 5.40 -3.13 19.98
N TRP A 17 5.87 -4.09 19.20
CA TRP A 17 7.25 -4.10 18.68
C TRP A 17 7.61 -2.88 17.83
N PHE A 18 6.61 -2.18 17.29
CA PHE A 18 6.81 -0.96 16.51
C PHE A 18 6.31 0.32 17.20
N ASP A 19 5.85 0.27 18.47
CA ASP A 19 5.51 1.47 19.23
C ASP A 19 6.74 2.37 19.40
N TYR A 20 6.54 3.68 19.28
CA TYR A 20 7.56 4.71 19.39
C TYR A 20 8.71 4.57 18.37
N LYS A 21 8.45 3.92 17.22
CA LYS A 21 9.44 3.74 16.16
C LYS A 21 9.43 4.87 15.15
N THR A 22 10.56 5.02 14.45
CA THR A 22 10.65 5.90 13.28
C THR A 22 10.22 5.13 12.04
N VAL A 23 9.11 5.57 11.41
CA VAL A 23 8.47 4.90 10.28
C VAL A 23 8.50 5.78 9.05
N ILE A 24 9.01 5.27 7.94
CA ILE A 24 8.94 5.93 6.64
C ILE A 24 7.70 5.41 5.91
N VAL A 25 6.87 6.31 5.37
CA VAL A 25 5.65 5.96 4.61
C VAL A 25 5.68 6.67 3.26
N SER A 26 5.78 5.91 2.17
CA SER A 26 5.63 6.46 0.82
C SER A 26 4.16 6.59 0.42
N GLY A 27 3.82 7.60 -0.41
CA GLY A 27 2.42 7.89 -0.74
C GLY A 27 1.62 8.44 0.44
N ALA A 28 2.26 9.18 1.34
CA ALA A 28 1.70 9.66 2.61
C ALA A 28 0.60 10.73 2.46
N SER A 29 0.42 11.32 1.28
CA SER A 29 -0.46 12.49 1.08
C SER A 29 -1.94 12.17 0.89
N SER A 30 -2.33 10.90 0.73
CA SER A 30 -3.72 10.51 0.47
C SER A 30 -4.01 9.04 0.83
N GLY A 31 -5.29 8.67 0.84
CA GLY A 31 -5.77 7.30 0.97
C GLY A 31 -5.15 6.54 2.14
N ILE A 32 -4.75 5.30 1.88
CA ILE A 32 -4.16 4.40 2.89
C ILE A 32 -2.91 5.01 3.53
N GLY A 33 -2.01 5.62 2.72
CA GLY A 33 -0.77 6.21 3.24
C GLY A 33 -1.01 7.33 4.25
N LYS A 34 -1.94 8.25 3.95
CA LYS A 34 -2.37 9.32 4.88
C LYS A 34 -2.98 8.73 6.17
N GLY A 35 -3.84 7.72 6.01
CA GLY A 35 -4.44 7.04 7.15
C GLY A 35 -3.40 6.34 8.04
N LEU A 36 -2.39 5.69 7.44
CA LEU A 36 -1.28 5.06 8.16
C LEU A 36 -0.49 6.10 8.96
N VAL A 37 -0.12 7.26 8.37
CA VAL A 37 0.57 8.35 9.08
C VAL A 37 -0.22 8.75 10.33
N LYS A 38 -1.51 9.07 10.17
CA LYS A 38 -2.36 9.50 11.29
C LYS A 38 -2.45 8.45 12.39
N LYS A 39 -2.67 7.18 12.02
CA LYS A 39 -2.85 6.09 12.98
C LYS A 39 -1.55 5.72 13.70
N LEU A 40 -0.43 5.63 12.98
CA LEU A 40 0.87 5.32 13.57
C LEU A 40 1.29 6.37 14.62
N ILE A 41 1.03 7.64 14.35
CA ILE A 41 1.31 8.72 15.29
C ILE A 41 0.32 8.70 16.46
N ALA A 42 -0.99 8.56 16.17
CA ALA A 42 -2.03 8.71 17.18
C ALA A 42 -2.06 7.56 18.19
N ASP A 43 -1.94 6.32 17.70
CA ASP A 43 -2.19 5.11 18.49
C ASP A 43 -0.89 4.42 18.95
N HIS A 44 0.23 4.68 18.24
CA HIS A 44 1.50 4.00 18.50
C HIS A 44 2.65 4.92 18.85
N GLY A 45 2.42 6.24 18.91
CA GLY A 45 3.45 7.23 19.27
C GLY A 45 4.66 7.24 18.34
N CYS A 46 4.49 6.75 17.10
CA CYS A 46 5.56 6.70 16.11
C CYS A 46 5.98 8.11 15.66
N THR A 47 7.26 8.26 15.37
CA THR A 47 7.74 9.36 14.53
C THR A 47 7.62 8.94 13.07
N VAL A 48 6.92 9.71 12.25
CA VAL A 48 6.66 9.32 10.86
C VAL A 48 7.30 10.29 9.88
N ILE A 49 8.02 9.75 8.89
CA ILE A 49 8.57 10.48 7.75
C ILE A 49 7.73 10.15 6.52
N GLY A 50 6.92 11.10 6.09
CA GLY A 50 6.07 10.94 4.91
C GLY A 50 6.81 11.28 3.62
N ILE A 51 6.60 10.51 2.56
CA ILE A 51 7.11 10.82 1.21
C ILE A 51 5.94 10.98 0.26
N ALA A 52 5.88 12.10 -0.45
CA ALA A 52 4.86 12.39 -1.45
C ALA A 52 5.33 13.46 -2.44
N ARG A 53 4.53 13.72 -3.50
CA ARG A 53 4.81 14.79 -4.48
C ARG A 53 4.01 16.06 -4.22
N ASN A 54 2.84 15.93 -3.62
CA ASN A 54 1.87 17.02 -3.47
C ASN A 54 2.07 17.76 -2.15
N GLU A 55 2.78 18.87 -2.20
CA GLU A 55 3.06 19.72 -1.04
C GLU A 55 1.80 20.24 -0.35
N LYS A 56 0.78 20.69 -1.13
CA LYS A 56 -0.47 21.20 -0.57
C LYS A 56 -1.16 20.16 0.31
N ARG A 57 -1.21 18.88 -0.16
CA ARG A 57 -1.80 17.79 0.63
C ARG A 57 -0.96 17.44 1.85
N MET A 58 0.38 17.58 1.78
CA MET A 58 1.26 17.32 2.93
C MET A 58 1.11 18.42 3.98
N LYS A 59 1.00 19.69 3.59
CA LYS A 59 0.71 20.82 4.50
C LYS A 59 -0.65 20.63 5.18
N ALA A 60 -1.69 20.26 4.43
CA ALA A 60 -2.99 19.95 5.00
C ALA A 60 -2.94 18.77 6.00
N LEU A 61 -2.12 17.75 5.74
CA LEU A 61 -1.93 16.65 6.69
C LEU A 61 -1.26 17.13 7.99
N VAL A 62 -0.28 18.05 7.92
CA VAL A 62 0.33 18.68 9.11
C VAL A 62 -0.72 19.42 9.93
N GLU A 63 -1.59 20.22 9.27
CA GLU A 63 -2.70 20.91 9.93
C GLU A 63 -3.68 19.94 10.61
N GLU A 64 -4.05 18.85 9.92
CA GLU A 64 -4.94 17.81 10.47
C GLU A 64 -4.34 17.06 11.67
N LEU A 65 -3.03 16.97 11.77
CA LEU A 65 -2.34 16.33 12.90
C LEU A 65 -2.32 17.23 14.15
N GLY A 66 -2.49 18.55 14.00
CA GLY A 66 -2.50 19.50 15.13
C GLY A 66 -1.25 19.36 16.00
N ASP A 67 -1.42 19.24 17.31
CA ASP A 67 -0.32 19.09 18.27
C ASP A 67 0.56 17.85 18.03
N LYS A 68 0.03 16.85 17.35
CA LYS A 68 0.78 15.64 16.99
C LYS A 68 1.69 15.84 15.78
N ALA A 69 1.61 16.98 15.08
CA ALA A 69 2.48 17.29 13.94
C ALA A 69 3.98 17.29 14.30
N ARG A 70 4.35 17.48 15.57
CA ARG A 70 5.73 17.36 16.05
C ARG A 70 6.35 15.97 15.84
N TYR A 71 5.53 14.94 15.64
CA TYR A 71 5.97 13.58 15.32
C TYR A 71 5.95 13.27 13.82
N PHE A 72 5.71 14.28 12.97
CA PHE A 72 5.62 14.14 11.54
C PHE A 72 6.60 15.07 10.83
N SER A 73 7.34 14.51 9.91
CA SER A 73 8.12 15.25 8.92
C SER A 73 7.87 14.68 7.54
N TYR A 74 8.20 15.43 6.48
CA TYR A 74 7.99 14.90 5.14
C TYR A 74 9.05 15.38 4.14
N TYR A 75 9.21 14.59 3.08
CA TYR A 75 10.02 14.88 1.92
C TYR A 75 9.15 14.92 0.67
N LEU A 76 9.44 15.88 -0.21
CA LEU A 76 8.71 16.06 -1.46
C LEU A 76 9.56 15.57 -2.62
N PHE A 77 9.24 14.36 -3.12
CA PHE A 77 9.86 13.83 -4.31
C PHE A 77 9.01 12.75 -5.01
N ASP A 78 9.35 12.50 -6.28
CA ASP A 78 8.76 11.39 -7.04
C ASP A 78 9.49 10.09 -6.70
N VAL A 79 8.76 9.12 -6.15
CA VAL A 79 9.28 7.81 -5.75
C VAL A 79 9.76 6.94 -6.93
N SER A 80 9.37 7.28 -8.15
CA SER A 80 9.79 6.58 -9.36
C SER A 80 11.23 6.93 -9.81
N GLU A 81 11.84 7.93 -9.19
CA GLU A 81 13.18 8.38 -9.51
C GLU A 81 14.20 7.81 -8.51
N LYS A 82 15.12 6.95 -8.98
CA LYS A 82 16.10 6.28 -8.12
C LYS A 82 17.01 7.26 -7.38
N GLU A 83 17.39 8.37 -8.02
CA GLU A 83 18.29 9.37 -7.42
C GLU A 83 17.62 10.08 -6.23
N ASN A 84 16.31 10.27 -6.27
CA ASN A 84 15.58 10.84 -5.14
C ASN A 84 15.68 9.97 -3.88
N TRP A 85 15.63 8.65 -4.05
CA TRP A 85 15.81 7.72 -2.93
C TRP A 85 17.25 7.72 -2.40
N ARG A 86 18.26 7.84 -3.28
CA ARG A 86 19.67 7.95 -2.88
C ARG A 86 19.90 9.22 -2.09
N ASN A 87 19.40 10.36 -2.58
CA ASN A 87 19.51 11.66 -1.91
C ASN A 87 18.80 11.64 -0.56
N PHE A 88 17.61 11.06 -0.48
CA PHE A 88 16.85 10.87 0.76
C PHE A 88 17.64 10.02 1.78
N ALA A 89 18.17 8.87 1.35
CA ALA A 89 18.96 7.98 2.23
C ALA A 89 20.22 8.67 2.77
N LYS A 90 20.90 9.47 1.91
CA LYS A 90 22.05 10.28 2.30
C LYS A 90 21.66 11.32 3.35
N ASP A 91 20.63 12.11 3.09
CA ASP A 91 20.17 13.19 3.96
C ASP A 91 19.76 12.71 5.35
N ILE A 92 18.95 11.63 5.44
CA ILE A 92 18.56 11.06 6.75
C ILE A 92 19.78 10.50 7.52
N THR A 93 20.76 9.95 6.80
CA THR A 93 21.99 9.44 7.42
C THR A 93 22.85 10.58 7.96
N GLU A 94 23.04 11.66 7.20
CA GLU A 94 23.76 12.87 7.62
C GLU A 94 23.10 13.56 8.82
N LYS A 95 21.77 13.52 8.89
CA LYS A 95 20.99 14.02 10.04
C LYS A 95 20.96 13.08 11.24
N GLY A 96 21.61 11.92 11.18
CA GLY A 96 21.62 10.92 12.25
C GLY A 96 20.25 10.29 12.51
N ILE A 97 19.31 10.34 11.54
CA ILE A 97 17.99 9.75 11.67
C ILE A 97 18.09 8.25 11.41
N GLN A 98 17.70 7.44 12.39
CA GLN A 98 17.65 5.98 12.28
C GLN A 98 16.20 5.52 12.10
N PRO A 99 15.75 5.20 10.88
CA PRO A 99 14.45 4.59 10.68
C PRO A 99 14.46 3.13 11.12
N ASP A 100 13.32 2.69 11.63
CA ASP A 100 13.06 1.31 12.02
C ASP A 100 12.24 0.58 10.96
N ILE A 101 11.27 1.26 10.36
CA ILE A 101 10.30 0.63 9.45
C ILE A 101 10.14 1.44 8.17
N LEU A 102 10.12 0.74 7.04
CA LEU A 102 9.78 1.29 5.72
C LEU A 102 8.44 0.71 5.26
N ILE A 103 7.47 1.58 4.99
CA ILE A 103 6.18 1.20 4.38
C ILE A 103 6.14 1.76 2.95
N ASN A 104 6.31 0.88 1.98
CA ASN A 104 6.17 1.15 0.56
C ASN A 104 4.70 1.07 0.17
N ASN A 105 4.01 2.22 0.20
CA ASN A 105 2.59 2.31 -0.09
C ASN A 105 2.29 3.11 -1.36
N ALA A 106 3.21 3.93 -1.85
CA ALA A 106 3.00 4.69 -3.08
C ALA A 106 2.60 3.80 -4.26
N GLY A 107 1.60 4.23 -5.02
CA GLY A 107 1.14 3.52 -6.18
C GLY A 107 0.13 4.32 -6.99
N ILE A 108 -0.04 3.96 -8.24
CA ILE A 108 -1.04 4.49 -9.16
C ILE A 108 -1.84 3.34 -9.76
N LEU A 109 -3.08 3.63 -10.13
CA LEU A 109 -3.96 2.73 -10.86
C LEU A 109 -4.19 3.35 -12.26
N PRO A 110 -3.58 2.76 -13.32
CA PRO A 110 -3.88 3.17 -14.68
C PRO A 110 -5.37 2.96 -14.99
N LYS A 111 -5.91 3.74 -15.94
CA LYS A 111 -7.26 3.52 -16.44
C LYS A 111 -7.40 2.08 -16.94
N PHE A 112 -8.49 1.42 -16.62
CA PHE A 112 -8.76 0.06 -17.10
C PHE A 112 -8.98 0.06 -18.61
N ASN A 113 -8.26 -0.80 -19.33
CA ASN A 113 -8.30 -0.84 -20.78
C ASN A 113 -7.89 -2.22 -21.31
N LYS A 114 -8.23 -2.51 -22.59
CA LYS A 114 -7.64 -3.64 -23.31
C LYS A 114 -6.11 -3.41 -23.43
N PHE A 115 -5.32 -4.49 -23.35
CA PHE A 115 -3.85 -4.38 -23.33
C PHE A 115 -3.30 -3.58 -24.53
N GLY A 116 -3.80 -3.84 -25.72
CA GLY A 116 -3.35 -3.14 -26.93
C GLY A 116 -3.69 -1.65 -27.01
N HIS A 117 -4.48 -1.12 -26.06
CA HIS A 117 -4.85 0.29 -26.01
C HIS A 117 -4.06 1.08 -24.94
N TYR A 118 -3.15 0.43 -24.20
CA TYR A 118 -2.22 1.16 -23.32
C TYR A 118 -1.10 1.77 -24.15
N SER A 119 -0.78 3.04 -23.93
CA SER A 119 0.46 3.61 -24.45
C SER A 119 1.66 3.06 -23.67
N LEU A 120 2.82 2.99 -24.32
CA LEU A 120 4.07 2.53 -23.67
C LEU A 120 4.42 3.41 -22.47
N GLU A 121 4.16 4.73 -22.56
CA GLU A 121 4.38 5.67 -21.46
C GLU A 121 3.53 5.34 -20.24
N ASN A 122 2.27 4.92 -20.43
CA ASN A 122 1.39 4.51 -19.34
C ASN A 122 1.86 3.20 -18.70
N ILE A 123 2.35 2.26 -19.51
CA ILE A 123 2.96 1.01 -19.06
C ILE A 123 4.19 1.31 -18.21
N ASP A 124 5.12 2.08 -18.75
CA ASP A 124 6.37 2.45 -18.09
C ASP A 124 6.08 3.20 -16.77
N ARG A 125 5.17 4.16 -16.81
CA ARG A 125 4.80 4.93 -15.62
C ARG A 125 4.22 4.05 -14.52
N ALA A 126 3.35 3.10 -14.87
CA ALA A 126 2.78 2.17 -13.91
C ALA A 126 3.86 1.28 -13.27
N MET A 127 4.79 0.73 -14.07
CA MET A 127 5.90 -0.08 -13.58
C MET A 127 6.86 0.75 -12.72
N GLN A 128 7.21 1.96 -13.14
CA GLN A 128 8.11 2.85 -12.41
C GLN A 128 7.55 3.20 -11.02
N VAL A 129 6.26 3.57 -10.95
CA VAL A 129 5.66 3.98 -9.68
C VAL A 129 5.30 2.78 -8.81
N ASN A 130 4.72 1.71 -9.37
CA ASN A 130 4.18 0.62 -8.56
C ASN A 130 5.25 -0.42 -8.15
N PHE A 131 6.26 -0.66 -9.01
CA PHE A 131 7.26 -1.68 -8.78
C PHE A 131 8.65 -1.10 -8.53
N TYR A 132 9.21 -0.33 -9.47
CA TYR A 132 10.59 0.16 -9.33
C TYR A 132 10.77 1.09 -8.13
N SER A 133 9.75 1.86 -7.73
CA SER A 133 9.83 2.65 -6.50
C SER A 133 10.12 1.79 -5.25
N ASN A 134 9.52 0.59 -5.18
CA ASN A 134 9.81 -0.38 -4.11
C ASN A 134 11.23 -0.94 -4.22
N VAL A 135 11.70 -1.22 -5.44
CA VAL A 135 13.09 -1.67 -5.68
C VAL A 135 14.07 -0.61 -5.19
N TYR A 136 13.87 0.64 -5.61
CA TYR A 136 14.78 1.75 -5.25
C TYR A 136 14.81 2.02 -3.76
N SER A 137 13.62 2.12 -3.13
CA SER A 137 13.51 2.36 -1.70
C SER A 137 14.19 1.25 -0.89
N MET A 138 13.91 -0.02 -1.19
CA MET A 138 14.49 -1.13 -0.44
C MET A 138 16.00 -1.25 -0.68
N ASN A 139 16.48 -1.05 -1.91
CA ASN A 139 17.90 -1.13 -2.22
C ASN A 139 18.74 -0.17 -1.37
N VAL A 140 18.27 1.08 -1.19
CA VAL A 140 19.02 2.07 -0.40
C VAL A 140 18.72 2.00 1.10
N MET A 141 17.51 1.55 1.50
CA MET A 141 17.09 1.58 2.90
C MET A 141 17.45 0.32 3.68
N ILE A 142 17.55 -0.85 3.05
CA ILE A 142 17.90 -2.10 3.75
C ILE A 142 19.19 -1.98 4.56
N PRO A 143 20.31 -1.43 4.05
CA PRO A 143 21.53 -1.26 4.84
C PRO A 143 21.35 -0.37 6.06
N ILE A 144 20.47 0.63 5.98
CA ILE A 144 20.15 1.55 7.08
C ILE A 144 19.25 0.86 8.10
N LEU A 145 18.18 0.17 7.63
CA LEU A 145 17.25 -0.57 8.49
C LEU A 145 17.93 -1.69 9.28
N LEU A 146 18.93 -2.35 8.71
CA LEU A 146 19.69 -3.41 9.39
C LEU A 146 20.43 -2.95 10.64
N LYS A 147 20.61 -1.64 10.84
CA LYS A 147 21.16 -1.05 12.08
C LYS A 147 20.12 -0.98 13.20
N SER A 148 18.82 -1.06 12.87
CA SER A 148 17.75 -1.08 13.86
C SER A 148 17.54 -2.48 14.46
N LYS A 149 17.28 -2.53 15.78
CA LYS A 149 16.89 -3.77 16.49
C LYS A 149 15.45 -4.22 16.17
N SER A 150 14.66 -3.35 15.54
CA SER A 150 13.25 -3.57 15.23
C SER A 150 12.97 -3.32 13.74
N ALA A 151 13.89 -3.75 12.86
CA ALA A 151 13.80 -3.50 11.44
C ALA A 151 12.55 -4.13 10.81
N GLY A 152 11.84 -3.37 9.99
CA GLY A 152 10.67 -3.81 9.26
C GLY A 152 10.54 -3.20 7.86
N ILE A 153 10.04 -3.98 6.92
CA ILE A 153 9.64 -3.54 5.59
C ILE A 153 8.20 -4.02 5.35
N VAL A 154 7.34 -3.14 4.89
CA VAL A 154 5.97 -3.49 4.50
C VAL A 154 5.72 -2.97 3.09
N ASN A 155 5.44 -3.88 2.16
CA ASN A 155 5.13 -3.52 0.79
C ASN A 155 3.63 -3.66 0.53
N VAL A 156 3.00 -2.58 0.07
CA VAL A 156 1.59 -2.56 -0.29
C VAL A 156 1.42 -2.93 -1.76
N SER A 157 0.97 -4.16 -1.97
CA SER A 157 0.57 -4.70 -3.27
C SER A 157 -0.92 -4.45 -3.54
N SER A 158 -1.68 -5.46 -3.95
CA SER A 158 -3.11 -5.40 -4.23
C SER A 158 -3.70 -6.80 -4.34
N SER A 159 -5.02 -6.96 -4.20
CA SER A 159 -5.77 -8.14 -4.63
C SER A 159 -5.52 -8.49 -6.10
N ALA A 160 -5.24 -7.49 -6.95
CA ALA A 160 -4.88 -7.67 -8.35
C ALA A 160 -3.57 -8.47 -8.56
N ALA A 161 -2.71 -8.58 -7.54
CA ALA A 161 -1.54 -9.45 -7.55
C ALA A 161 -1.89 -10.93 -7.26
N LEU A 162 -3.06 -11.18 -6.73
CA LEU A 162 -3.54 -12.52 -6.37
C LEU A 162 -4.40 -13.12 -7.48
N CYS A 163 -5.23 -12.28 -8.10
CA CYS A 163 -6.10 -12.66 -9.19
C CYS A 163 -6.17 -11.51 -10.21
N SER A 164 -5.61 -11.72 -11.39
CA SER A 164 -5.69 -10.74 -12.48
C SER A 164 -7.05 -10.80 -13.15
N ILE A 165 -7.65 -9.64 -13.39
CA ILE A 165 -8.92 -9.49 -14.11
C ILE A 165 -8.70 -8.75 -15.42
N ALA A 166 -9.62 -8.94 -16.39
CA ALA A 166 -9.54 -8.22 -17.65
C ALA A 166 -9.52 -6.71 -17.43
N GLY A 167 -8.71 -6.00 -18.20
CA GLY A 167 -8.53 -4.54 -18.10
C GLY A 167 -7.52 -4.06 -17.08
N THR A 168 -6.97 -4.95 -16.25
CA THR A 168 -6.00 -4.56 -15.20
C THR A 168 -4.58 -5.10 -15.47
N SER A 169 -4.29 -5.54 -16.69
CA SER A 169 -3.07 -6.30 -17.02
C SER A 169 -1.78 -5.68 -16.48
N ILE A 170 -1.53 -4.40 -16.75
CA ILE A 170 -0.32 -3.70 -16.33
C ILE A 170 -0.30 -3.46 -14.82
N TYR A 171 -1.44 -3.05 -14.25
CA TYR A 171 -1.55 -2.89 -12.81
C TYR A 171 -1.32 -4.21 -12.08
N SER A 172 -1.99 -5.28 -12.52
CA SER A 172 -1.83 -6.62 -11.94
C SER A 172 -0.40 -7.12 -12.06
N ALA A 173 0.24 -6.95 -13.22
CA ALA A 173 1.65 -7.32 -13.43
C ALA A 173 2.58 -6.56 -12.46
N SER A 174 2.40 -5.24 -12.32
CA SER A 174 3.22 -4.42 -11.42
C SER A 174 3.06 -4.85 -9.95
N LYS A 175 1.83 -5.14 -9.52
CA LYS A 175 1.54 -5.57 -8.15
C LYS A 175 1.93 -7.04 -7.88
N ALA A 176 1.88 -7.91 -8.88
CA ALA A 176 2.41 -9.27 -8.82
C ALA A 176 3.94 -9.27 -8.70
N ALA A 177 4.63 -8.39 -9.41
CA ALA A 177 6.08 -8.20 -9.26
C ALA A 177 6.46 -7.77 -7.84
N VAL A 178 5.73 -6.82 -7.23
CA VAL A 178 5.91 -6.44 -5.81
C VAL A 178 5.72 -7.64 -4.89
N LYS A 179 4.66 -8.44 -5.11
CA LYS A 179 4.38 -9.64 -4.30
C LYS A 179 5.56 -10.61 -4.37
N SER A 180 5.97 -11.02 -5.58
CA SER A 180 7.04 -11.99 -5.78
C SER A 180 8.36 -11.54 -5.16
N MET A 181 8.75 -10.28 -5.40
CA MET A 181 9.95 -9.68 -4.81
C MET A 181 9.89 -9.65 -3.27
N THR A 182 8.74 -9.30 -2.69
CA THR A 182 8.56 -9.25 -1.23
C THR A 182 8.73 -10.61 -0.59
N GLU A 183 8.23 -11.66 -1.23
CA GLU A 183 8.35 -13.04 -0.77
C GLU A 183 9.82 -13.50 -0.77
N SER A 184 10.60 -13.18 -1.81
CA SER A 184 12.03 -13.48 -1.88
C SER A 184 12.83 -12.73 -0.80
N ILE A 185 12.65 -11.42 -0.69
CA ILE A 185 13.35 -10.58 0.30
C ILE A 185 13.05 -11.03 1.73
N ARG A 186 11.84 -11.51 2.00
CA ARG A 186 11.47 -12.06 3.32
C ARG A 186 12.38 -13.23 3.71
N GLU A 187 12.69 -14.10 2.77
CA GLU A 187 13.55 -15.26 3.03
C GLU A 187 15.03 -14.85 3.13
N GLU A 188 15.47 -13.91 2.29
CA GLU A 188 16.84 -13.38 2.31
C GLU A 188 17.19 -12.72 3.66
N TYR A 189 16.23 -12.03 4.28
CA TYR A 189 16.41 -11.29 5.55
C TYR A 189 15.71 -11.94 6.74
N ARG A 190 15.37 -13.23 6.64
CA ARG A 190 14.71 -13.98 7.71
C ARG A 190 15.46 -13.86 9.03
N GLY A 191 14.72 -13.50 10.09
CA GLY A 191 15.28 -13.29 11.43
C GLY A 191 15.98 -11.94 11.66
N ARG A 192 16.21 -11.14 10.61
CA ARG A 192 16.86 -9.82 10.70
C ARG A 192 15.91 -8.66 10.47
N ILE A 193 15.07 -8.77 9.44
CA ILE A 193 14.05 -7.76 9.07
C ILE A 193 12.70 -8.45 9.03
N TYR A 194 11.67 -7.86 9.66
CA TYR A 194 10.31 -8.24 9.39
C TYR A 194 9.90 -7.77 7.99
N VAL A 195 9.42 -8.67 7.14
CA VAL A 195 8.97 -8.32 5.79
C VAL A 195 7.53 -8.74 5.60
N GLY A 196 6.63 -7.75 5.56
CA GLY A 196 5.19 -7.90 5.39
C GLY A 196 4.74 -7.53 3.97
N LEU A 197 3.83 -8.33 3.42
CA LEU A 197 3.12 -8.06 2.18
C LEU A 197 1.67 -7.72 2.49
N VAL A 198 1.18 -6.59 2.00
CA VAL A 198 -0.23 -6.19 2.11
C VAL A 198 -0.88 -6.29 0.74
N CYS A 199 -1.98 -7.03 0.64
CA CYS A 199 -2.81 -7.14 -0.55
C CYS A 199 -4.21 -6.62 -0.21
N PRO A 200 -4.45 -5.30 -0.28
CA PRO A 200 -5.77 -4.73 -0.07
C PRO A 200 -6.68 -5.03 -1.26
N GLY A 201 -7.95 -5.24 -0.98
CA GLY A 201 -9.02 -5.24 -1.96
C GLY A 201 -9.46 -3.82 -2.31
N PHE A 202 -10.63 -3.73 -2.95
CA PHE A 202 -11.25 -2.44 -3.26
C PHE A 202 -11.39 -1.61 -1.98
N THR A 203 -10.73 -0.45 -1.97
CA THR A 203 -10.70 0.46 -0.82
C THR A 203 -11.16 1.83 -1.28
N LYS A 204 -12.10 2.43 -0.58
CA LYS A 204 -12.62 3.78 -0.87
C LYS A 204 -11.53 4.83 -0.67
N THR A 205 -10.76 5.10 -1.73
CA THR A 205 -9.66 6.07 -1.76
C THR A 205 -9.62 6.79 -3.10
N ASP A 206 -8.82 7.86 -3.17
CA ASP A 206 -8.61 8.65 -4.39
C ASP A 206 -7.90 7.89 -5.53
N ILE A 207 -7.48 6.65 -5.34
CA ILE A 207 -6.72 5.88 -6.35
C ILE A 207 -7.54 5.63 -7.63
N PHE A 208 -8.87 5.67 -7.50
CA PHE A 208 -9.81 5.48 -8.60
C PHE A 208 -10.16 6.76 -9.37
N HIS A 209 -9.54 7.91 -9.04
CA HIS A 209 -9.84 9.17 -9.74
C HIS A 209 -9.54 9.16 -11.25
N ASN A 210 -8.64 8.29 -11.68
CA ASN A 210 -8.30 8.14 -13.10
C ASN A 210 -9.24 7.20 -13.86
N GLN A 211 -10.21 6.58 -13.18
CA GLN A 211 -11.23 5.75 -13.82
C GLN A 211 -12.40 6.62 -14.25
N ASP A 212 -13.02 6.28 -15.38
CA ASP A 212 -14.23 6.98 -15.81
C ASP A 212 -15.35 6.71 -14.81
N LYS A 213 -15.87 7.80 -14.25
CA LYS A 213 -17.10 7.79 -13.47
C LYS A 213 -18.22 8.15 -14.45
N GLY A 214 -18.78 7.14 -15.13
CA GLY A 214 -20.00 7.31 -15.90
C GLY A 214 -21.21 7.41 -14.97
N GLN A 215 -22.42 7.47 -15.55
CA GLN A 215 -23.66 7.25 -14.79
C GLN A 215 -23.71 5.75 -14.44
N GLU A 216 -23.06 5.37 -13.34
CA GLU A 216 -23.16 4.01 -12.83
C GLU A 216 -24.63 3.71 -12.52
N SER A 217 -25.12 2.55 -12.97
CA SER A 217 -26.44 2.10 -12.56
C SER A 217 -26.48 1.92 -11.03
N ASP A 218 -27.60 2.22 -10.38
CA ASP A 218 -27.81 2.01 -8.94
C ASP A 218 -27.34 0.63 -8.45
N ILE A 219 -27.39 -0.39 -9.31
CA ILE A 219 -26.98 -1.76 -8.99
C ILE A 219 -25.45 -1.87 -8.95
N SER A 220 -24.74 -1.24 -9.89
CA SER A 220 -23.27 -1.28 -9.94
C SER A 220 -22.63 -0.50 -8.80
N GLU A 221 -23.21 0.63 -8.44
CA GLU A 221 -22.75 1.45 -7.30
C GLU A 221 -22.94 0.72 -5.96
N LYS A 222 -24.14 0.13 -5.74
CA LYS A 222 -24.42 -0.69 -4.56
C LYS A 222 -23.51 -1.91 -4.44
N MET A 223 -23.19 -2.55 -5.57
CA MET A 223 -22.33 -3.72 -5.59
C MET A 223 -20.88 -3.35 -5.29
N LEU A 224 -20.39 -2.23 -5.84
CA LEU A 224 -19.07 -1.69 -5.53
C LEU A 224 -18.97 -1.29 -4.05
N ASP A 225 -20.01 -0.67 -3.52
CA ASP A 225 -20.10 -0.32 -2.10
C ASP A 225 -20.09 -1.54 -1.18
N MET A 226 -20.75 -2.62 -1.57
CA MET A 226 -20.81 -3.85 -0.80
C MET A 226 -19.43 -4.55 -0.69
N VAL A 227 -18.62 -4.51 -1.75
CA VAL A 227 -17.30 -5.16 -1.76
C VAL A 227 -16.18 -4.23 -1.30
N SER A 228 -16.40 -2.92 -1.32
CA SER A 228 -15.41 -1.93 -0.93
C SER A 228 -15.22 -1.85 0.57
N THR A 229 -13.98 -1.75 1.00
CA THR A 229 -13.63 -1.49 2.40
C THR A 229 -13.38 0.01 2.60
N SER A 230 -13.86 0.59 3.72
CA SER A 230 -13.52 1.97 4.05
C SER A 230 -12.00 2.11 4.27
N CYS A 231 -11.46 3.29 3.93
CA CYS A 231 -10.03 3.57 4.12
C CYS A 231 -9.61 3.39 5.58
N GLU A 232 -10.42 3.85 6.52
CA GLU A 232 -10.17 3.72 7.96
C GLU A 232 -10.08 2.25 8.40
N LYS A 233 -11.04 1.42 7.99
CA LYS A 233 -11.03 -0.01 8.30
C LYS A 233 -9.80 -0.70 7.68
N MET A 234 -9.47 -0.37 6.43
CA MET A 234 -8.27 -0.92 5.76
C MET A 234 -6.99 -0.57 6.52
N VAL A 235 -6.84 0.69 6.94
CA VAL A 235 -5.70 1.16 7.74
C VAL A 235 -5.63 0.42 9.08
N ASN A 236 -6.76 0.27 9.77
CA ASN A 236 -6.84 -0.48 11.03
C ASN A 236 -6.39 -1.94 10.85
N ASP A 237 -6.87 -2.60 9.79
CA ASP A 237 -6.52 -3.98 9.48
C ASP A 237 -5.03 -4.12 9.14
N ILE A 238 -4.45 -3.18 8.37
CA ILE A 238 -3.01 -3.14 8.03
C ILE A 238 -2.17 -2.99 9.29
N VAL A 239 -2.45 -1.98 10.12
CA VAL A 239 -1.67 -1.73 11.35
C VAL A 239 -1.75 -2.92 12.30
N ASN A 240 -2.94 -3.52 12.49
CA ASN A 240 -3.10 -4.75 13.27
C ASN A 240 -2.33 -5.95 12.67
N GLY A 241 -2.25 -6.04 11.34
CA GLY A 241 -1.48 -7.07 10.66
C GLY A 241 0.03 -6.91 10.88
N ILE A 242 0.53 -5.68 10.80
CA ILE A 242 1.92 -5.33 11.10
C ILE A 242 2.23 -5.62 12.56
N TRP A 243 1.34 -5.22 13.46
CA TRP A 243 1.47 -5.51 14.89
C TRP A 243 1.70 -6.99 15.18
N LYS A 244 0.91 -7.85 14.53
CA LYS A 244 1.01 -9.30 14.64
C LYS A 244 2.15 -9.91 13.82
N LYS A 245 2.99 -9.10 13.17
CA LYS A 245 4.05 -9.53 12.24
C LYS A 245 3.57 -10.54 11.20
N LYS A 246 2.36 -10.33 10.66
CA LYS A 246 1.84 -11.20 9.60
C LYS A 246 2.68 -11.05 8.34
N SER A 247 3.11 -12.17 7.76
CA SER A 247 3.88 -12.19 6.52
C SER A 247 3.04 -11.78 5.30
N ASN A 248 1.80 -12.29 5.22
CA ASN A 248 0.86 -11.97 4.15
C ASN A 248 -0.45 -11.45 4.75
N MET A 249 -0.86 -10.28 4.31
CA MET A 249 -2.01 -9.54 4.81
C MET A 249 -2.98 -9.30 3.66
N VAL A 250 -4.02 -10.12 3.56
CA VAL A 250 -5.08 -10.00 2.55
C VAL A 250 -6.32 -9.44 3.23
N PHE A 251 -6.69 -8.20 2.87
CA PHE A 251 -7.78 -7.47 3.49
C PHE A 251 -8.81 -6.99 2.48
N GLY A 252 -10.07 -7.12 2.84
CA GLY A 252 -11.23 -6.91 1.98
C GLY A 252 -11.90 -8.24 1.63
N ILE A 253 -13.22 -8.22 1.45
CA ILE A 253 -14.01 -9.42 1.11
C ILE A 253 -13.59 -9.90 -0.28
N ASP A 254 -13.52 -8.99 -1.24
CA ASP A 254 -13.09 -9.21 -2.62
C ASP A 254 -11.67 -9.81 -2.69
N ALA A 255 -10.73 -9.24 -1.94
CA ALA A 255 -9.35 -9.74 -1.89
C ALA A 255 -9.26 -11.16 -1.34
N ARG A 256 -10.02 -11.47 -0.29
CA ARG A 256 -10.08 -12.82 0.28
C ARG A 256 -10.69 -13.81 -0.70
N MET A 257 -11.81 -13.45 -1.34
CA MET A 257 -12.44 -14.28 -2.36
C MET A 257 -11.49 -14.56 -3.53
N MET A 258 -10.76 -13.54 -4.01
CA MET A 258 -9.76 -13.69 -5.07
C MET A 258 -8.60 -14.60 -4.62
N ASN A 259 -8.08 -14.40 -3.41
CA ASN A 259 -7.00 -15.21 -2.86
C ASN A 259 -7.41 -16.69 -2.74
N ASP A 260 -8.54 -16.95 -2.12
CA ASP A 260 -9.01 -18.31 -1.87
C ASP A 260 -9.44 -18.97 -3.18
N GLY A 261 -10.14 -18.22 -4.04
CA GLY A 261 -10.50 -18.68 -5.38
C GLY A 261 -9.27 -19.09 -6.19
N THR A 262 -8.23 -18.26 -6.23
CA THR A 262 -7.00 -18.58 -6.99
C THR A 262 -6.28 -19.79 -6.38
N ARG A 263 -6.32 -19.95 -5.08
CA ARG A 263 -5.72 -21.08 -4.38
C ARG A 263 -6.41 -22.41 -4.69
N PHE A 264 -7.75 -22.41 -4.81
CA PHE A 264 -8.53 -23.64 -5.03
C PHE A 264 -8.82 -23.91 -6.52
N PHE A 265 -9.03 -22.85 -7.32
CA PHE A 265 -9.49 -22.95 -8.71
C PHE A 265 -8.48 -22.43 -9.73
N GLY A 266 -7.31 -21.91 -9.27
CA GLY A 266 -6.27 -21.42 -10.15
C GLY A 266 -6.76 -20.34 -11.13
N VAL A 267 -6.43 -20.50 -12.40
CA VAL A 267 -6.77 -19.55 -13.47
C VAL A 267 -8.28 -19.40 -13.72
N LEU A 268 -9.10 -20.36 -13.28
CA LEU A 268 -10.57 -20.30 -13.43
C LEU A 268 -11.14 -19.11 -12.63
N THR A 269 -10.53 -18.74 -11.52
CA THR A 269 -10.93 -17.59 -10.71
C THR A 269 -10.89 -16.30 -11.51
N SER A 270 -9.82 -16.06 -12.27
CA SER A 270 -9.70 -14.88 -13.15
C SER A 270 -10.81 -14.84 -14.21
N LYS A 271 -11.12 -15.99 -14.83
CA LYS A 271 -12.19 -16.12 -15.80
C LYS A 271 -13.56 -15.82 -15.19
N ILE A 272 -13.85 -16.38 -14.01
CA ILE A 272 -15.11 -16.14 -13.29
C ILE A 272 -15.22 -14.66 -12.88
N SER A 273 -14.19 -14.09 -12.29
CA SER A 273 -14.18 -12.68 -11.84
C SER A 273 -14.39 -11.73 -13.01
N SER A 274 -13.70 -11.93 -14.14
CA SER A 274 -13.87 -11.10 -15.33
C SER A 274 -15.29 -11.27 -15.94
N SER A 275 -15.87 -12.47 -15.89
CA SER A 275 -17.23 -12.73 -16.38
C SER A 275 -18.30 -12.06 -15.50
N VAL A 276 -18.10 -12.05 -14.18
CA VAL A 276 -18.98 -11.34 -13.24
C VAL A 276 -18.94 -9.84 -13.50
N ILE A 277 -17.74 -9.24 -13.58
CA ILE A 277 -17.55 -7.81 -13.84
C ILE A 277 -18.23 -7.43 -15.18
N ARG A 278 -18.05 -8.24 -16.22
CA ARG A 278 -18.73 -8.05 -17.52
C ARG A 278 -20.25 -8.02 -17.40
N LYS A 279 -20.85 -8.90 -16.59
CA LYS A 279 -22.31 -8.97 -16.42
C LYS A 279 -22.87 -7.81 -15.60
N VAL A 280 -22.08 -7.24 -14.71
CA VAL A 280 -22.51 -6.16 -13.81
C VAL A 280 -22.45 -4.78 -14.48
N HIS A 281 -21.84 -4.67 -15.67
CA HIS A 281 -21.73 -3.42 -16.44
C HIS A 281 -21.14 -2.25 -15.63
N LEU A 282 -20.00 -2.47 -14.92
CA LEU A 282 -19.30 -1.41 -14.23
C LEU A 282 -18.68 -0.43 -15.24
N ASP A 283 -19.03 0.85 -15.18
CA ASP A 283 -18.57 1.90 -16.11
C ASP A 283 -17.05 2.02 -16.19
N MET A 284 -16.35 1.80 -15.08
CA MET A 284 -14.89 1.79 -15.08
C MET A 284 -14.26 0.72 -15.98
N PHE A 285 -15.04 -0.28 -16.43
CA PHE A 285 -14.60 -1.33 -17.35
C PHE A 285 -15.22 -1.19 -18.77
N LYS A 286 -15.86 -0.05 -19.09
CA LYS A 286 -16.51 0.14 -20.38
C LYS A 286 -15.55 -0.08 -21.55
N ASP A 287 -14.32 0.47 -21.46
CA ASP A 287 -13.31 0.37 -22.52
C ASP A 287 -12.69 -1.04 -22.62
N VAL A 288 -12.96 -1.91 -21.64
CA VAL A 288 -12.51 -3.31 -21.66
C VAL A 288 -13.53 -4.22 -22.33
N PHE A 289 -14.82 -4.06 -22.04
CA PHE A 289 -15.85 -5.03 -22.42
C PHE A 289 -16.86 -4.52 -23.45
N TYR A 290 -17.04 -3.19 -23.58
CA TYR A 290 -18.17 -2.61 -24.31
C TYR A 290 -17.76 -1.62 -25.41
N SER A 291 -16.50 -1.18 -25.48
CA SER A 291 -15.95 -0.44 -26.62
C SER A 291 -15.51 -1.42 -27.72
N GLU A 292 -15.92 -1.15 -28.97
CA GLU A 292 -15.42 -1.87 -30.15
C GLU A 292 -13.93 -1.65 -30.38
#